data_2d3328f29e4c1b293f62867287f98311
#
_entry.id   2d3328f29e4c1b293f62867287f98311
#
_cell.length_a   1.000
_cell.length_b   1.000
_cell.length_c   1.000
_cell.angle_alpha   90.00
_cell.angle_beta   90.00
_cell.angle_gamma   90.00
#
_symmetry.space_group_name_H-M   'P 1'
#
loop_
_entity.id
_entity.type
_entity.pdbx_description
1 polymer ?
#
loop_
_entity_poly.entity_id
_entity_poly.type
_entity_poly.pdbx_seq_one_letter_code
_entity_poly.pdbx_strand_id
1 'polypeptide(L)' 'MSGIKCPHCKSTVALDRIGVHFQKFCSAAKTDAARETSMKQFNRLYLHMQSQARGEITIAELQAEADKIFLAPGRTG' A
#
# COMPACT_ATOMS: atom_id res chain seq x y z
N MET A 1 14.17 -8.19 7.24
CA MET A 1 13.71 -6.87 6.80
C MET A 1 12.22 -6.92 6.54
N SER A 2 11.53 -5.88 6.96
CA SER A 2 10.09 -5.82 6.82
C SER A 2 9.72 -5.07 5.56
N GLY A 3 8.89 -5.70 4.74
CA GLY A 3 8.43 -5.06 3.50
C GLY A 3 7.22 -5.80 2.97
N ILE A 4 6.49 -5.14 2.09
CA ILE A 4 5.35 -5.74 1.42
C ILE A 4 5.48 -5.54 -0.08
N LYS A 5 4.75 -6.35 -0.83
CA LYS A 5 4.73 -6.23 -2.26
C LYS A 5 3.67 -5.20 -2.68
N CYS A 6 4.08 -4.21 -3.47
CA CYS A 6 3.13 -3.25 -4.02
C CYS A 6 2.26 -3.98 -5.04
N PRO A 7 0.93 -4.01 -4.87
CA PRO A 7 0.07 -4.72 -5.80
C PRO A 7 0.10 -4.17 -7.23
N HIS A 8 0.39 -2.90 -7.39
CA HIS A 8 0.47 -2.28 -8.71
C HIS A 8 1.76 -2.62 -9.43
N CYS A 9 2.88 -2.54 -8.72
CA CYS A 9 4.21 -2.75 -9.31
C CYS A 9 4.70 -4.18 -9.18
N LYS A 10 4.14 -4.93 -8.26
CA LYS A 10 4.54 -6.30 -7.93
C LYS A 10 5.99 -6.38 -7.46
N SER A 11 6.50 -5.27 -6.94
CA SER A 11 7.85 -5.19 -6.37
C SER A 11 7.76 -5.10 -4.86
N THR A 12 8.72 -5.74 -4.18
CA THR A 12 8.79 -5.64 -2.72
C THR A 12 9.36 -4.28 -2.33
N VAL A 13 8.68 -3.61 -1.43
CA VAL A 13 9.06 -2.28 -0.97
C VAL A 13 9.17 -2.31 0.56
N ALA A 14 10.26 -1.77 1.10
CA ALA A 14 10.43 -1.67 2.53
C ALA A 14 9.34 -0.79 3.14
N LEU A 15 8.88 -1.13 4.33
CA LEU A 15 7.79 -0.39 4.98
C LEU A 15 8.10 1.09 5.19
N ASP A 16 9.37 1.40 5.48
CA ASP A 16 9.77 2.79 5.69
C ASP A 16 9.84 3.59 4.38
N ARG A 17 9.76 2.92 3.23
CA ARG A 17 9.82 3.56 1.93
C ARG A 17 8.50 3.50 1.16
N ILE A 18 7.51 2.82 1.71
CA ILE A 18 6.27 2.58 0.96
C ILE A 18 5.53 3.89 0.67
N GLY A 19 5.58 4.87 1.55
CA GLY A 19 4.96 6.17 1.32
C GLY A 19 5.59 6.91 0.14
N VAL A 20 6.92 6.97 0.11
CA VAL A 20 7.65 7.60 -0.99
C VAL A 20 7.41 6.84 -2.28
N HIS A 21 7.34 5.51 -2.20
CA HIS A 21 7.06 4.69 -3.36
C HIS A 21 5.72 5.09 -4.01
N PHE A 22 4.66 5.24 -3.22
CA PHE A 22 3.36 5.61 -3.75
C PHE A 22 3.32 7.05 -4.26
N GLN A 23 4.18 7.92 -3.75
CA GLN A 23 4.24 9.29 -4.23
C GLN A 23 5.00 9.43 -5.54
N LYS A 24 6.09 8.68 -5.72
CA LYS A 24 7.03 8.95 -6.81
C LYS A 24 7.35 7.75 -7.69
N PHE A 25 7.38 6.56 -7.13
CA PHE A 25 7.95 5.40 -7.81
C PHE A 25 6.94 4.35 -8.23
N CYS A 26 5.74 4.41 -7.71
CA CYS A 26 4.71 3.42 -8.05
C CYS A 26 4.30 3.59 -9.52
N SER A 27 4.19 2.49 -10.23
CA SER A 27 3.79 2.51 -11.64
C SER A 27 2.38 3.08 -11.82
N ALA A 28 1.56 3.06 -10.77
CA ALA A 28 0.22 3.64 -10.82
C ALA A 28 0.23 5.16 -10.62
N ALA A 29 1.35 5.76 -10.23
CA ALA A 29 1.44 7.18 -9.94
C ALA A 29 1.92 7.98 -11.15
N LYS A 30 1.32 7.74 -12.31
CA LYS A 30 1.72 8.38 -13.56
C LYS A 30 1.00 9.69 -13.84
N THR A 31 -0.19 9.86 -13.27
CA THR A 31 -0.96 11.09 -13.40
C THR A 31 -1.25 11.64 -12.02
N ASP A 32 -1.63 12.91 -11.95
CA ASP A 32 -1.98 13.51 -10.67
C ASP A 32 -3.19 12.82 -10.05
N ALA A 33 -4.19 12.48 -10.86
CA ALA A 33 -5.38 11.79 -10.37
C ALA A 33 -5.03 10.40 -9.82
N ALA A 34 -4.18 9.66 -10.53
CA ALA A 34 -3.78 8.33 -10.09
C ALA A 34 -2.95 8.41 -8.81
N ARG A 35 -2.07 9.41 -8.72
CA ARG A 35 -1.26 9.61 -7.52
C ARG A 35 -2.13 9.93 -6.32
N GLU A 36 -3.13 10.78 -6.51
CA GLU A 36 -4.05 11.13 -5.44
C GLU A 36 -4.83 9.91 -4.95
N THR A 37 -5.31 9.09 -5.87
CA THR A 37 -6.00 7.85 -5.53
C THR A 37 -5.07 6.92 -4.75
N SER A 38 -3.83 6.75 -5.21
CA SER A 38 -2.85 5.91 -4.52
C SER A 38 -2.57 6.42 -3.11
N MET A 39 -2.48 7.72 -2.93
CA MET A 39 -2.24 8.28 -1.60
C MET A 39 -3.42 8.07 -0.67
N LYS A 40 -4.64 8.15 -1.17
CA LYS A 40 -5.82 7.82 -0.35
C LYS A 40 -5.80 6.36 0.07
N GLN A 41 -5.44 5.47 -0.84
CA GLN A 41 -5.30 4.05 -0.53
C GLN A 41 -4.18 3.83 0.49
N PHE A 42 -3.06 4.51 0.31
CA PHE A 42 -1.95 4.42 1.25
C PHE A 42 -2.37 4.88 2.65
N ASN A 43 -3.18 5.94 2.76
CA ASN A 43 -3.63 6.41 4.06
C ASN A 43 -4.44 5.34 4.79
N ARG A 44 -5.24 4.56 4.08
CA ARG A 44 -5.95 3.43 4.68
C ARG A 44 -4.98 2.35 5.13
N LEU A 45 -4.01 2.04 4.29
CA LEU A 45 -3.01 1.04 4.61
C LEU A 45 -2.17 1.46 5.81
N TYR A 46 -1.92 2.74 5.95
CA TYR A 46 -1.07 3.27 7.02
C TYR A 46 -1.58 2.88 8.40
N LEU A 47 -2.88 2.83 8.60
CA LEU A 47 -3.46 2.39 9.87
C LEU A 47 -3.07 0.95 10.17
N HIS A 48 -3.10 0.09 9.16
CA HIS A 48 -2.68 -1.31 9.32
C HIS A 48 -1.17 -1.40 9.52
N MET A 49 -0.41 -0.51 8.89
CA MET A 49 1.05 -0.47 9.09
C MET A 49 1.38 -0.13 10.54
N GLN A 50 0.62 0.79 11.15
CA GLN A 50 0.80 1.10 12.56
C GLN A 50 0.48 -0.08 13.44
N SER A 51 -0.60 -0.80 13.13
CA SER A 51 -0.95 -2.01 13.87
C SER A 51 0.15 -3.06 13.76
N GLN A 52 0.73 -3.23 12.58
CA GLN A 52 1.83 -4.16 12.38
C GLN A 52 3.06 -3.74 13.20
N ALA A 53 3.36 -2.44 13.23
CA ALA A 53 4.50 -1.93 13.99
C ALA A 53 4.34 -2.17 15.49
N ARG A 54 3.09 -2.20 15.98
CA ARG A 54 2.81 -2.50 17.38
C ARG A 54 2.75 -4.00 17.67
N GLY A 55 2.90 -4.83 16.65
CA GLY A 55 2.82 -6.26 16.80
C GLY A 55 1.40 -6.80 16.86
N GLU A 56 0.41 -6.02 16.49
CA GLU A 56 -0.99 -6.44 16.52
C GLU A 56 -1.36 -7.33 15.34
N ILE A 57 -0.68 -7.15 14.21
CA ILE A 57 -0.87 -7.99 13.04
C ILE A 57 0.50 -8.37 12.48
N THR A 58 0.52 -9.40 11.65
CA THR A 58 1.75 -9.87 11.01
C THR A 58 1.98 -9.14 9.68
N ILE A 59 3.18 -9.29 9.13
CA ILE A 59 3.49 -8.78 7.79
C ILE A 59 2.59 -9.44 6.75
N ALA A 60 2.29 -10.73 6.90
CA ALA A 60 1.40 -11.43 5.98
C ALA A 60 -0.01 -10.83 6.02
N GLU A 61 -0.49 -10.49 7.20
CA GLU A 61 -1.79 -9.84 7.34
C GLU A 61 -1.78 -8.44 6.73
N LEU A 62 -0.68 -7.71 6.92
CA LEU A 62 -0.53 -6.40 6.31
C LEU A 62 -0.54 -6.50 4.79
N GLN A 63 0.14 -7.50 4.22
CA GLN A 63 0.12 -7.71 2.78
C GLN A 63 -1.30 -8.00 2.29
N ALA A 64 -2.06 -8.81 3.03
CA ALA A 64 -3.44 -9.12 2.67
C ALA A 64 -4.30 -7.86 2.66
N GLU A 65 -4.12 -6.97 3.64
CA GLU A 65 -4.85 -5.72 3.69
C GLU A 65 -4.47 -4.81 2.52
N ALA A 66 -3.19 -4.75 2.18
CA ALA A 66 -2.73 -3.98 1.04
C ALA A 66 -3.40 -4.50 -0.25
N ASP A 67 -3.44 -5.80 -0.43
CA ASP A 67 -4.07 -6.38 -1.61
C ASP A 67 -5.55 -6.02 -1.67
N LYS A 68 -6.25 -6.06 -0.54
CA LYS A 68 -7.66 -5.68 -0.51
C LYS A 68 -7.86 -4.21 -0.88
N ILE A 69 -7.00 -3.34 -0.38
CA ILE A 69 -7.13 -1.91 -0.59
C ILE A 69 -6.81 -1.54 -2.03
N PHE A 70 -5.73 -2.09 -2.59
CA PHE A 70 -5.24 -1.68 -3.91
C PHE A 70 -5.83 -2.50 -5.06
N LEU A 71 -6.23 -3.74 -4.82
CA LEU A 71 -6.77 -4.60 -5.87
C LEU A 71 -8.26 -4.83 -5.76
N ALA A 72 -8.92 -4.27 -4.75
CA ALA A 72 -10.35 -4.41 -4.59
C ALA A 72 -11.06 -3.86 -5.85
N PRO A 73 -12.03 -4.59 -6.39
CA PRO A 73 -12.79 -4.08 -7.51
C PRO A 73 -13.54 -2.81 -7.08
N GLY A 74 -13.53 -1.90 -7.89
CA GLY A 74 -14.28 -0.69 -7.58
C GLY A 74 -15.73 -0.98 -7.26
N ARG A 75 -15.68 -1.83 -7.02
CA ARG A 75 -16.60 -1.86 -6.87
C ARG A 75 -17.28 -1.69 -6.52
N THR A 76 -17.38 -1.53 -6.76
CA THR A 76 -17.85 -1.24 -6.59
C THR A 76 -18.39 -1.04 -6.32
N GLY A 77 -18.51 -0.96 -6.42
CA GLY A 77 -18.96 -0.63 -6.31
C GLY A 77 -19.08 -0.43 -6.00
#